data_8b7635d9cff3df2971041384c2dcfb68
#
_entry.id   8b7635d9cff3df2971041384c2dcfb68
#
_cell.length_a   1.000
_cell.length_b   1.000
_cell.length_c   1.000
_cell.angle_alpha   90.00
_cell.angle_beta   90.00
_cell.angle_gamma   90.00
#
_symmetry.space_group_name_H-M   'P 1'
#
loop_
_entity.id
_entity.type
_entity.pdbx_description
1 polymer ?
#
loop_
_entity_poly.entity_id
_entity_poly.type
_entity_poly.pdbx_seq_one_letter_code
_entity_poly.pdbx_strand_id
1 'polypeptide(L)'
;MKNFILLGILGLAVSCSNVQHPDFAANVESAKTLLELQGSEADLQAQLDLIHEDLQWQPAFHGSSQIGKEAFGEYLKGWHDVMEDVVYTPVNWLPGVLAETGLPDGSVRSYGMWTGVHTETGKSWELISYHTWDFKDGLIISGGDYFDAGGLLASLQTEE
;
A
#
# COMPACT_ATOMS: atom_id res chain seq x y z
N MET A 1 -16.61 -20.24 67.80
CA MET A 1 -15.49 -19.68 67.00
C MET A 1 -15.76 -20.05 65.53
N LYS A 2 -16.21 -19.10 64.70
CA LYS A 2 -16.53 -19.31 63.27
C LYS A 2 -15.34 -18.87 62.43
N ASN A 3 -14.67 -19.79 61.78
CA ASN A 3 -13.60 -19.48 60.83
C ASN A 3 -14.22 -19.07 59.50
N PHE A 4 -14.06 -17.79 59.12
CA PHE A 4 -14.36 -17.28 57.79
C PHE A 4 -13.13 -17.54 56.90
N ILE A 5 -13.27 -18.47 55.95
CA ILE A 5 -12.27 -18.68 54.89
C ILE A 5 -12.60 -17.66 53.79
N LEU A 6 -11.75 -16.64 53.66
CA LEU A 6 -11.83 -15.65 52.59
C LEU A 6 -11.19 -16.26 51.34
N LEU A 7 -12.05 -16.68 50.38
CA LEU A 7 -11.61 -17.22 49.10
C LEU A 7 -11.29 -16.02 48.17
N GLY A 8 -10.01 -15.73 48.02
CA GLY A 8 -9.55 -14.70 47.08
C GLY A 8 -9.72 -15.18 45.65
N ILE A 9 -10.65 -14.56 44.90
CA ILE A 9 -10.78 -14.74 43.45
C ILE A 9 -9.67 -13.93 42.79
N LEU A 10 -8.62 -14.60 42.33
CA LEU A 10 -7.56 -14.02 41.50
C LEU A 10 -8.11 -13.88 40.09
N GLY A 11 -8.65 -12.71 39.74
CA GLY A 11 -9.09 -12.40 38.39
C GLY A 11 -7.89 -12.35 37.46
N LEU A 12 -7.74 -13.33 36.58
CA LEU A 12 -6.84 -13.27 35.42
C LEU A 12 -7.39 -12.21 34.45
N ALA A 13 -6.85 -11.00 34.52
CA ALA A 13 -7.04 -10.02 33.47
C ALA A 13 -6.30 -10.52 32.22
N VAL A 14 -7.01 -11.20 31.31
CA VAL A 14 -6.51 -11.46 29.96
C VAL A 14 -6.51 -10.10 29.25
N SER A 15 -5.38 -9.42 29.29
CA SER A 15 -5.14 -8.27 28.44
C SER A 15 -5.08 -8.78 26.99
N CYS A 16 -6.11 -8.51 26.20
CA CYS A 16 -6.03 -8.61 24.75
C CYS A 16 -5.06 -7.50 24.29
N SER A 17 -3.75 -7.79 24.32
CA SER A 17 -2.80 -6.96 23.62
C SER A 17 -3.10 -7.10 22.13
N ASN A 18 -3.40 -5.99 21.44
CA ASN A 18 -3.34 -5.98 20.00
C ASN A 18 -1.91 -6.33 19.60
N VAL A 19 -1.70 -7.56 19.17
CA VAL A 19 -0.40 -8.03 18.69
C VAL A 19 -0.22 -7.42 17.31
N GLN A 20 0.40 -6.25 17.25
CA GLN A 20 0.84 -5.66 16.00
C GLN A 20 2.26 -6.13 15.70
N HIS A 21 2.56 -6.38 14.44
CA HIS A 21 3.93 -6.72 14.02
C HIS A 21 4.86 -5.54 14.34
N PRO A 22 6.07 -5.76 14.90
CA PRO A 22 6.97 -4.67 15.31
C PRO A 22 7.35 -3.73 14.17
N ASP A 23 7.48 -4.23 12.95
CA ASP A 23 7.90 -3.44 11.79
C ASP A 23 6.74 -2.74 11.08
N PHE A 24 5.47 -3.01 11.45
CA PHE A 24 4.31 -2.48 10.73
C PHE A 24 4.32 -0.95 10.62
N ALA A 25 4.65 -0.25 11.70
CA ALA A 25 4.66 1.21 11.68
C ALA A 25 5.72 1.79 10.72
N ALA A 26 6.93 1.21 10.71
CA ALA A 26 7.99 1.60 9.78
C ALA A 26 7.61 1.27 8.33
N ASN A 27 7.00 0.12 8.10
CA ASN A 27 6.55 -0.32 6.78
C ASN A 27 5.41 0.57 6.24
N VAL A 28 4.51 1.05 7.11
CA VAL A 28 3.50 2.06 6.73
C VAL A 28 4.15 3.35 6.25
N GLU A 29 5.18 3.85 6.95
CA GLU A 29 5.88 5.07 6.54
C GLU A 29 6.60 4.87 5.19
N SER A 30 7.20 3.70 4.96
CA SER A 30 7.81 3.36 3.66
C SER A 30 6.77 3.35 2.52
N ALA A 31 5.59 2.72 2.74
CA ALA A 31 4.51 2.71 1.77
C ALA A 31 3.95 4.12 1.49
N LYS A 32 3.78 4.95 2.53
CA LYS A 32 3.39 6.36 2.37
C LYS A 32 4.38 7.13 1.51
N THR A 33 5.68 7.01 1.83
CA THR A 33 6.73 7.68 1.07
C THR A 33 6.71 7.29 -0.40
N LEU A 34 6.52 6.01 -0.72
CA LEU A 34 6.38 5.55 -2.12
C LEU A 34 5.22 6.25 -2.84
N LEU A 35 4.04 6.37 -2.18
CA LEU A 35 2.87 7.00 -2.78
C LEU A 35 3.00 8.53 -2.87
N GLU A 36 3.62 9.17 -1.87
CA GLU A 36 3.88 10.61 -1.88
C GLU A 36 4.84 11.02 -3.00
N LEU A 37 5.88 10.21 -3.23
CA LEU A 37 6.83 10.42 -4.34
C LEU A 37 6.16 10.24 -5.72
N GLN A 38 5.06 9.52 -5.82
CA GLN A 38 4.28 9.42 -7.05
C GLN A 38 3.58 10.74 -7.39
N GLY A 39 3.24 11.54 -6.38
CA GLY A 39 2.48 12.78 -6.55
C GLY A 39 3.30 14.05 -6.72
N SER A 40 4.52 14.08 -6.20
CA SER A 40 5.41 15.24 -6.31
C SER A 40 6.43 15.02 -7.40
N GLU A 41 6.83 16.06 -8.13
CA GLU A 41 7.89 16.09 -9.16
C GLU A 41 8.82 14.89 -9.07
N ALA A 42 8.40 13.81 -9.71
CA ALA A 42 8.72 12.44 -9.39
C ALA A 42 10.23 12.18 -9.32
N ASP A 43 10.73 11.97 -8.13
CA ASP A 43 12.04 11.36 -7.93
C ASP A 43 11.92 9.84 -8.04
N LEU A 44 11.95 9.34 -9.28
CA LEU A 44 11.89 7.91 -9.57
C LEU A 44 12.98 7.13 -8.83
N GLN A 45 14.18 7.71 -8.67
CA GLN A 45 15.26 7.04 -7.96
C GLN A 45 14.92 6.87 -6.47
N ALA A 46 14.37 7.91 -5.83
CA ALA A 46 13.93 7.81 -4.44
C ALA A 46 12.83 6.75 -4.25
N GLN A 47 11.92 6.59 -5.22
CA GLN A 47 10.96 5.49 -5.21
C GLN A 47 11.65 4.12 -5.32
N LEU A 48 12.61 3.97 -6.23
CA LEU A 48 13.34 2.71 -6.43
C LEU A 48 14.26 2.35 -5.26
N ASP A 49 14.71 3.32 -4.48
CA ASP A 49 15.48 3.09 -3.26
C ASP A 49 14.66 2.41 -2.14
N LEU A 50 13.34 2.49 -2.20
CA LEU A 50 12.41 1.77 -1.30
C LEU A 50 12.16 0.32 -1.72
N ILE A 51 12.65 -0.11 -2.89
CA ILE A 51 12.30 -1.36 -3.54
C ILE A 51 13.45 -2.37 -3.48
N HIS A 52 13.14 -3.59 -3.04
CA HIS A 52 14.08 -4.72 -3.01
C HIS A 52 14.42 -5.19 -4.42
N GLU A 53 15.64 -5.70 -4.63
CA GLU A 53 16.12 -6.18 -5.94
C GLU A 53 15.26 -7.34 -6.50
N ASP A 54 14.77 -8.21 -5.64
CA ASP A 54 13.93 -9.36 -6.00
C ASP A 54 12.42 -9.01 -6.05
N LEU A 55 12.05 -7.76 -6.30
CA LEU A 55 10.65 -7.31 -6.35
C LEU A 55 9.78 -8.22 -7.23
N GLN A 56 8.56 -8.48 -6.75
CA GLN A 56 7.45 -9.09 -7.51
C GLN A 56 6.21 -8.20 -7.39
N TRP A 57 5.97 -7.34 -8.36
CA TRP A 57 4.88 -6.38 -8.36
C TRP A 57 3.78 -6.78 -9.34
N GLN A 58 2.51 -6.69 -8.90
CA GLN A 58 1.34 -6.88 -9.76
C GLN A 58 0.82 -5.53 -10.25
N PRO A 59 1.01 -5.16 -11.53
CA PRO A 59 0.42 -3.95 -12.11
C PRO A 59 -1.11 -4.05 -12.23
N ALA A 60 -1.80 -2.90 -12.25
CA ALA A 60 -3.25 -2.80 -12.31
C ALA A 60 -3.87 -3.03 -13.71
N PHE A 61 -3.11 -3.55 -14.67
CA PHE A 61 -3.61 -3.79 -16.03
C PHE A 61 -4.09 -5.23 -16.21
N HIS A 62 -5.23 -5.38 -16.89
CA HIS A 62 -5.77 -6.68 -17.22
C HIS A 62 -4.78 -7.53 -18.03
N GLY A 63 -4.54 -8.76 -17.59
CA GLY A 63 -3.63 -9.70 -18.25
C GLY A 63 -2.14 -9.46 -18.01
N SER A 64 -1.75 -8.46 -17.18
CA SER A 64 -0.35 -8.26 -16.81
C SER A 64 0.15 -9.40 -15.92
N SER A 65 1.38 -9.84 -16.16
CA SER A 65 2.14 -10.68 -15.24
C SER A 65 2.80 -9.83 -14.17
N GLN A 66 3.26 -10.46 -13.09
CA GLN A 66 4.13 -9.79 -12.12
C GLN A 66 5.42 -9.32 -12.79
N ILE A 67 5.90 -8.16 -12.35
CA ILE A 67 7.10 -7.50 -12.86
C ILE A 67 8.15 -7.34 -11.76
N GLY A 68 9.43 -7.35 -12.14
CA GLY A 68 10.55 -7.06 -11.26
C GLY A 68 10.86 -5.56 -11.17
N LYS A 69 11.91 -5.21 -10.38
CA LYS A 69 12.27 -3.83 -10.04
C LYS A 69 12.51 -2.93 -11.26
N GLU A 70 13.24 -3.40 -12.27
CA GLU A 70 13.52 -2.62 -13.50
C GLU A 70 12.20 -2.25 -14.22
N ALA A 71 11.36 -3.24 -14.50
CA ALA A 71 10.07 -3.02 -15.14
C ALA A 71 9.08 -2.23 -14.27
N PHE A 72 9.21 -2.31 -12.94
CA PHE A 72 8.47 -1.47 -12.01
C PHE A 72 8.86 0.01 -12.14
N GLY A 73 10.15 0.31 -12.33
CA GLY A 73 10.60 1.67 -12.63
C GLY A 73 9.96 2.23 -13.90
N GLU A 74 9.89 1.43 -14.97
CA GLU A 74 9.19 1.84 -16.20
C GLU A 74 7.68 2.01 -15.99
N TYR A 75 7.06 1.16 -15.16
CA TYR A 75 5.65 1.27 -14.80
C TYR A 75 5.36 2.57 -14.04
N LEU A 76 6.16 2.94 -13.05
CA LEU A 76 6.03 4.20 -12.32
C LEU A 76 6.25 5.40 -13.25
N LYS A 77 7.30 5.35 -14.07
CA LYS A 77 7.60 6.40 -15.05
C LYS A 77 6.44 6.60 -16.02
N GLY A 78 5.79 5.52 -16.47
CA GLY A 78 4.63 5.63 -17.36
C GLY A 78 3.48 6.43 -16.76
N TRP A 79 3.24 6.32 -15.46
CA TRP A 79 2.26 7.15 -14.76
C TRP A 79 2.72 8.61 -14.62
N HIS A 80 4.00 8.84 -14.29
CA HIS A 80 4.56 10.18 -14.19
C HIS A 80 4.50 10.94 -15.53
N ASP A 81 4.71 10.25 -16.66
CA ASP A 81 4.74 10.88 -17.98
C ASP A 81 3.35 11.40 -18.42
N VAL A 82 2.27 10.86 -17.89
CA VAL A 82 0.90 11.17 -18.35
C VAL A 82 0.00 11.81 -17.29
N MET A 83 0.45 11.88 -16.01
CA MET A 83 -0.34 12.44 -14.91
C MET A 83 0.45 13.51 -14.17
N GLU A 84 -0.23 14.58 -13.78
CA GLU A 84 0.31 15.66 -12.96
C GLU A 84 -0.62 15.97 -11.79
N ASP A 85 -0.13 16.71 -10.78
CA ASP A 85 -0.87 17.06 -9.57
C ASP A 85 -1.48 15.82 -8.86
N VAL A 86 -0.77 14.70 -8.89
CA VAL A 86 -1.25 13.42 -8.37
C VAL A 86 -1.20 13.41 -6.84
N VAL A 87 -2.32 13.10 -6.21
CA VAL A 87 -2.43 13.02 -4.74
C VAL A 87 -3.13 11.73 -4.33
N TYR A 88 -2.53 11.00 -3.39
CA TYR A 88 -3.17 9.87 -2.73
C TYR A 88 -3.77 10.27 -1.38
N THR A 89 -5.08 10.06 -1.22
CA THR A 89 -5.78 10.28 0.04
C THR A 89 -6.17 8.93 0.64
N PRO A 90 -5.44 8.44 1.67
CA PRO A 90 -5.73 7.16 2.28
C PRO A 90 -7.03 7.22 3.10
N VAL A 91 -7.84 6.17 2.99
CA VAL A 91 -8.97 5.90 3.91
C VAL A 91 -8.45 5.19 5.16
N ASN A 92 -7.52 4.26 4.98
CA ASN A 92 -6.93 3.49 6.08
C ASN A 92 -5.56 2.91 5.70
N TRP A 93 -4.85 2.45 6.75
CA TRP A 93 -3.64 1.64 6.67
C TRP A 93 -3.87 0.40 7.52
N LEU A 94 -3.89 -0.77 6.92
CA LEU A 94 -4.23 -2.03 7.56
C LEU A 94 -3.04 -3.00 7.53
N PRO A 95 -2.84 -3.77 8.59
CA PRO A 95 -1.86 -4.86 8.56
C PRO A 95 -2.37 -6.01 7.68
N GLY A 96 -1.45 -6.63 6.95
CA GLY A 96 -1.67 -7.97 6.42
C GLY A 96 -1.47 -9.03 7.50
N VAL A 97 -1.81 -10.27 7.15
CA VAL A 97 -1.75 -11.40 8.09
C VAL A 97 -1.22 -12.65 7.40
N LEU A 98 -0.50 -13.47 8.15
CA LEU A 98 -0.12 -14.83 7.74
C LEU A 98 -1.37 -15.68 7.50
N ALA A 99 -1.47 -16.33 6.36
CA ALA A 99 -2.62 -17.15 5.97
C ALA A 99 -2.86 -18.30 6.95
N GLU A 100 -1.78 -18.88 7.50
CA GLU A 100 -1.83 -20.05 8.39
C GLU A 100 -2.30 -19.72 9.80
N THR A 101 -2.03 -18.51 10.29
CA THR A 101 -2.25 -18.15 11.70
C THR A 101 -3.21 -17.00 11.89
N GLY A 102 -3.41 -16.17 10.86
CA GLY A 102 -4.16 -14.91 10.96
C GLY A 102 -3.45 -13.82 11.79
N LEU A 103 -2.19 -14.03 12.17
CA LEU A 103 -1.40 -13.04 12.91
C LEU A 103 -0.80 -12.01 11.94
N PRO A 104 -0.66 -10.73 12.38
CA PRO A 104 -0.01 -9.70 11.57
C PRO A 104 1.40 -10.11 11.15
N ASP A 105 1.74 -9.91 9.86
CA ASP A 105 3.00 -10.32 9.24
C ASP A 105 3.93 -9.14 8.89
N GLY A 106 3.55 -7.91 9.26
CA GLY A 106 4.29 -6.69 8.95
C GLY A 106 3.97 -6.10 7.58
N SER A 107 3.25 -6.80 6.74
CA SER A 107 2.80 -6.27 5.46
C SER A 107 1.75 -5.17 5.63
N VAL A 108 1.62 -4.31 4.61
CA VAL A 108 0.76 -3.13 4.63
C VAL A 108 -0.29 -3.22 3.52
N ARG A 109 -1.50 -2.81 3.83
CA ARG A 109 -2.63 -2.70 2.91
C ARG A 109 -3.22 -1.31 3.05
N SER A 110 -3.61 -0.67 1.94
CA SER A 110 -4.27 0.63 1.97
C SER A 110 -5.40 0.69 0.96
N TYR A 111 -6.53 1.19 1.42
CA TYR A 111 -7.61 1.69 0.56
C TYR A 111 -7.52 3.20 0.54
N GLY A 112 -7.72 3.79 -0.63
CA GLY A 112 -7.68 5.23 -0.77
C GLY A 112 -8.17 5.69 -2.13
N MET A 113 -8.04 6.98 -2.34
CA MET A 113 -8.41 7.64 -3.57
C MET A 113 -7.21 8.38 -4.13
N TRP A 114 -6.92 8.13 -5.39
CA TRP A 114 -6.04 8.96 -6.20
C TRP A 114 -6.83 10.05 -6.88
N THR A 115 -6.27 11.23 -6.94
CA THR A 115 -6.74 12.35 -7.78
C THR A 115 -5.57 12.91 -8.56
N GLY A 116 -5.83 13.57 -9.68
CA GLY A 116 -4.80 14.22 -10.49
C GLY A 116 -5.36 14.84 -11.74
N VAL A 117 -4.47 15.27 -12.62
CA VAL A 117 -4.77 15.84 -13.92
C VAL A 117 -4.01 15.06 -15.00
N HIS A 118 -4.64 14.77 -16.12
CA HIS A 118 -3.99 14.15 -17.29
C HIS A 118 -3.24 15.20 -18.07
N THR A 119 -1.94 15.04 -18.26
CA THR A 119 -1.04 16.06 -18.84
C THR A 119 -1.44 16.51 -20.24
N GLU A 120 -1.90 15.59 -21.10
CA GLU A 120 -2.23 15.91 -22.51
C GLU A 120 -3.59 16.59 -22.65
N THR A 121 -4.62 16.14 -21.91
CA THR A 121 -6.00 16.62 -22.08
C THR A 121 -6.41 17.68 -21.07
N GLY A 122 -5.66 17.84 -19.97
CA GLY A 122 -6.03 18.70 -18.84
C GLY A 122 -7.26 18.21 -18.06
N LYS A 123 -7.76 16.98 -18.31
CA LYS A 123 -8.89 16.42 -17.59
C LYS A 123 -8.48 16.03 -16.18
N SER A 124 -9.22 16.52 -15.18
CA SER A 124 -9.11 16.03 -13.80
C SER A 124 -9.73 14.64 -13.67
N TRP A 125 -9.19 13.81 -12.80
CA TRP A 125 -9.66 12.45 -12.57
C TRP A 125 -9.63 12.06 -11.10
N GLU A 126 -10.44 11.07 -10.75
CA GLU A 126 -10.49 10.42 -9.44
C GLU A 126 -10.49 8.91 -9.64
N LEU A 127 -9.79 8.17 -8.76
CA LEU A 127 -9.67 6.73 -8.86
C LEU A 127 -9.61 6.08 -7.48
N ILE A 128 -10.61 5.27 -7.16
CA ILE A 128 -10.57 4.43 -5.96
C ILE A 128 -9.59 3.28 -6.19
N SER A 129 -8.73 3.05 -5.21
CA SER A 129 -7.70 2.04 -5.31
C SER A 129 -7.52 1.23 -4.03
N TYR A 130 -6.96 0.05 -4.19
CA TYR A 130 -6.42 -0.79 -3.15
C TYR A 130 -4.98 -1.14 -3.49
N HIS A 131 -4.09 -1.02 -2.51
CA HIS A 131 -2.67 -1.31 -2.66
C HIS A 131 -2.20 -2.28 -1.60
N THR A 132 -1.21 -3.10 -1.94
CA THR A 132 -0.58 -4.05 -1.03
C THR A 132 0.93 -3.94 -1.09
N TRP A 133 1.61 -4.08 0.05
CA TRP A 133 3.06 -4.12 0.13
C TRP A 133 3.50 -5.16 1.16
N ASP A 134 4.37 -6.05 0.75
CA ASP A 134 5.09 -6.96 1.62
C ASP A 134 6.55 -6.53 1.69
N PHE A 135 7.18 -6.74 2.83
CA PHE A 135 8.51 -6.19 3.12
C PHE A 135 9.52 -7.27 3.45
N LYS A 136 10.77 -7.04 3.06
CA LYS A 136 11.94 -7.81 3.46
C LYS A 136 13.09 -6.85 3.70
N ASP A 137 13.73 -6.97 4.86
CA ASP A 137 14.86 -6.12 5.26
C ASP A 137 14.57 -4.61 5.15
N GLY A 138 13.31 -4.20 5.41
CA GLY A 138 12.84 -2.83 5.34
C GLY A 138 12.52 -2.30 3.94
N LEU A 139 12.70 -3.12 2.89
CA LEU A 139 12.39 -2.77 1.50
C LEU A 139 11.14 -3.51 1.01
N ILE A 140 10.42 -2.92 0.07
CA ILE A 140 9.25 -3.52 -0.57
C ILE A 140 9.70 -4.64 -1.50
N ILE A 141 9.31 -5.88 -1.21
CA ILE A 141 9.70 -7.05 -2.00
C ILE A 141 8.57 -7.61 -2.85
N SER A 142 7.33 -7.40 -2.44
CA SER A 142 6.19 -7.74 -3.26
C SER A 142 5.01 -6.84 -2.99
N GLY A 143 4.03 -6.87 -3.88
CA GLY A 143 2.80 -6.10 -3.73
C GLY A 143 2.04 -5.96 -5.03
N GLY A 144 1.13 -5.01 -5.05
CA GLY A 144 0.37 -4.73 -6.26
C GLY A 144 -0.63 -3.60 -6.13
N ASP A 145 -1.03 -3.15 -7.30
CA ASP A 145 -2.04 -2.12 -7.52
C ASP A 145 -3.33 -2.76 -8.00
N TYR A 146 -4.44 -2.39 -7.37
CA TYR A 146 -5.76 -2.93 -7.68
C TYR A 146 -6.75 -1.78 -7.88
N PHE A 147 -6.90 -1.36 -9.11
CA PHE A 147 -7.83 -0.32 -9.55
C PHE A 147 -8.15 -0.48 -11.04
N ASP A 148 -9.13 0.24 -11.53
CA ASP A 148 -9.53 0.21 -12.94
C ASP A 148 -8.65 1.14 -13.79
N ALA A 149 -7.40 0.71 -14.06
CA ALA A 149 -6.46 1.46 -14.91
C ALA A 149 -7.00 1.64 -16.34
N GLY A 150 -7.66 0.61 -16.89
CA GLY A 150 -8.22 0.65 -18.23
C GLY A 150 -9.37 1.65 -18.36
N GLY A 151 -10.30 1.62 -17.41
CA GLY A 151 -11.41 2.58 -17.36
C GLY A 151 -10.94 4.01 -17.16
N LEU A 152 -9.94 4.24 -16.28
CA LEU A 152 -9.33 5.55 -16.11
C LEU A 152 -8.77 6.06 -17.44
N LEU A 153 -7.85 5.34 -18.06
CA LEU A 153 -7.20 5.77 -19.31
C LEU A 153 -8.20 6.00 -20.45
N ALA A 154 -9.25 5.17 -20.54
CA ALA A 154 -10.31 5.35 -21.52
C ALA A 154 -11.11 6.64 -21.27
N SER A 155 -11.37 7.01 -20.03
CA SER A 155 -12.10 8.23 -19.66
C SER A 155 -11.34 9.52 -19.98
N LEU A 156 -10.02 9.43 -20.06
CA LEU A 156 -9.12 10.58 -20.31
C LEU A 156 -8.92 10.88 -21.79
N GLN A 157 -9.33 9.97 -22.69
CA GLN A 157 -9.26 10.20 -24.13
C GLN A 157 -10.13 11.39 -24.54
N THR A 158 -9.74 12.12 -25.57
CA THR A 158 -10.58 13.12 -26.23
C THR A 158 -11.66 12.40 -27.05
N GLU A 159 -12.92 12.81 -26.94
CA GLU A 159 -13.94 12.38 -27.90
C GLU A 159 -13.57 12.94 -29.29
N GLU A 160 -13.38 12.06 -30.26
CA GLU A 160 -13.20 12.46 -31.69
C GLU A 160 -14.50 12.98 -32.27
#